data_cd4cfc8d602a2170ab910e34cc81c24b
#
_entry.id   cd4cfc8d602a2170ab910e34cc81c24b
#
_cell.length_a   1.000
_cell.length_b   1.000
_cell.length_c   1.000
_cell.angle_alpha   90.00
_cell.angle_beta   90.00
_cell.angle_gamma   90.00
#
_symmetry.space_group_name_H-M   'P 1'
#
loop_
_entity.id
_entity.type
_entity.pdbx_description
1 polymer ?
#
loop_
_entity_poly.entity_id
_entity_poly.type
_entity_poly.pdbx_seq_one_letter_code
_entity_poly.pdbx_strand_id
1 'polypeptide(L)'
;MKSMSLVFEVFEAEESARFVSVLAIGLLTAVRNGAMSLDEAERLLFSPRASKALREKGISLELSELIMDCCELEDVLSLVPSKFDSNLQIMSDRFMAFLEDSTARVTDMNFLEIR
;
A
#
# COMPACT_ATOMS: atom_id res chain seq x y z
N MET A 1 8.82 -23.96 5.92
CA MET A 1 7.51 -23.33 5.81
C MET A 1 7.36 -22.71 4.43
N LYS A 2 6.24 -22.97 3.79
CA LYS A 2 5.99 -22.40 2.48
C LYS A 2 5.41 -21.00 2.62
N SER A 3 5.95 -20.07 1.87
CA SER A 3 5.37 -18.73 1.79
C SER A 3 4.28 -18.71 0.73
N MET A 4 3.27 -17.87 0.95
CA MET A 4 2.24 -17.60 -0.04
C MET A 4 2.57 -16.28 -0.70
N SER A 5 2.31 -16.23 -1.99
CA SER A 5 2.49 -15.00 -2.76
C SER A 5 1.17 -14.62 -3.42
N LEU A 6 0.86 -13.33 -3.35
CA LEU A 6 -0.21 -12.75 -4.12
C LEU A 6 0.39 -12.24 -5.43
N VAL A 7 -0.14 -12.72 -6.54
CA VAL A 7 0.41 -12.42 -7.86
C VAL A 7 -0.63 -11.69 -8.71
N PHE A 8 -0.22 -10.59 -9.32
CA PHE A 8 -1.05 -9.88 -10.28
C PHE A 8 -0.77 -10.44 -11.67
N GLU A 9 -1.72 -11.17 -12.21
CA GLU A 9 -1.65 -11.71 -13.56
C GLU A 9 -2.72 -11.07 -14.41
N VAL A 10 -2.39 -10.65 -15.62
CA VAL A 10 -3.35 -10.16 -16.61
C VAL A 10 -4.17 -8.93 -16.15
N PHE A 11 -3.70 -8.21 -15.14
CA PHE A 11 -4.36 -6.98 -14.71
C PHE A 11 -3.73 -5.77 -15.40
N GLU A 12 -4.58 -4.83 -15.77
CA GLU A 12 -4.10 -3.54 -16.25
C GLU A 12 -3.46 -2.77 -15.08
N ALA A 13 -2.54 -1.85 -15.43
CA ALA A 13 -1.84 -1.07 -14.41
C ALA A 13 -2.80 -0.31 -13.48
N GLU A 14 -3.89 0.24 -14.02
CA GLU A 14 -4.88 0.96 -13.24
C GLU A 14 -5.57 0.08 -12.20
N GLU A 15 -5.92 -1.15 -12.58
CA GLU A 15 -6.57 -2.09 -11.67
C GLU A 15 -5.62 -2.52 -10.56
N SER A 16 -4.37 -2.80 -10.92
CA SER A 16 -3.35 -3.13 -9.94
C SER A 16 -3.09 -1.98 -8.97
N ALA A 17 -3.03 -0.75 -9.50
CA ALA A 17 -2.82 0.42 -8.66
C ALA A 17 -3.97 0.62 -7.67
N ARG A 18 -5.21 0.43 -8.12
CA ARG A 18 -6.36 0.53 -7.23
C ARG A 18 -6.33 -0.53 -6.14
N PHE A 19 -5.99 -1.77 -6.51
CA PHE A 19 -5.88 -2.85 -5.53
C PHE A 19 -4.82 -2.55 -4.48
N VAL A 20 -3.64 -2.10 -4.90
CA VAL A 20 -2.55 -1.74 -3.98
C VAL A 20 -2.96 -0.60 -3.06
N SER A 21 -3.71 0.40 -3.57
CA SER A 21 -4.20 1.50 -2.75
C SER A 21 -5.15 1.01 -1.65
N VAL A 22 -6.08 0.13 -2.00
CA VAL A 22 -7.00 -0.45 -1.01
C VAL A 22 -6.23 -1.25 0.04
N LEU A 23 -5.24 -2.02 -0.39
CA LEU A 23 -4.39 -2.78 0.53
C LEU A 23 -3.63 -1.84 1.46
N ALA A 24 -3.06 -0.76 0.93
CA ALA A 24 -2.34 0.22 1.74
C ALA A 24 -3.23 0.85 2.81
N ILE A 25 -4.44 1.25 2.44
CA ILE A 25 -5.41 1.83 3.37
C ILE A 25 -5.74 0.82 4.48
N GLY A 26 -5.94 -0.44 4.11
CA GLY A 26 -6.20 -1.50 5.08
C GLY A 26 -5.05 -1.72 6.06
N LEU A 27 -3.81 -1.73 5.56
CA LEU A 27 -2.63 -1.87 6.41
C LEU A 27 -2.48 -0.70 7.38
N LEU A 28 -2.63 0.53 6.89
CA LEU A 28 -2.56 1.73 7.72
C LEU A 28 -3.63 1.72 8.81
N THR A 29 -4.84 1.29 8.46
CA THR A 29 -5.94 1.15 9.41
C THR A 29 -5.64 0.10 10.47
N ALA A 30 -5.10 -1.04 10.06
CA ALA A 30 -4.75 -2.12 10.99
C ALA A 30 -3.64 -1.68 11.96
N VAL A 31 -2.64 -0.96 11.47
CA VAL A 31 -1.58 -0.41 12.32
C VAL A 31 -2.16 0.59 13.32
N ARG A 32 -3.01 1.48 12.85
CA ARG A 32 -3.63 2.51 13.67
C ARG A 32 -4.46 1.91 14.80
N ASN A 33 -5.16 0.84 14.52
CA ASN A 33 -6.03 0.16 15.49
C ASN A 33 -5.29 -0.86 16.37
N GLY A 34 -3.98 -0.99 16.19
CA GLY A 34 -3.18 -1.91 16.99
C GLY A 34 -3.32 -3.38 16.61
N ALA A 35 -3.96 -3.66 15.49
CA ALA A 35 -4.13 -5.04 15.00
C ALA A 35 -2.89 -5.57 14.30
N MET A 36 -2.00 -4.67 13.91
CA MET A 36 -0.78 -4.99 13.17
C MET A 36 0.31 -4.03 13.60
N SER A 37 1.57 -4.50 13.65
CA SER A 37 2.69 -3.60 13.90
C SER A 37 3.09 -2.87 12.62
N LEU A 38 3.72 -1.70 12.79
CA LEU A 38 4.27 -0.98 11.64
C LEU A 38 5.31 -1.84 10.91
N ASP A 39 6.14 -2.57 11.65
CA ASP A 39 7.17 -3.44 11.08
C ASP A 39 6.55 -4.49 10.15
N GLU A 40 5.43 -5.06 10.55
CA GLU A 40 4.72 -6.03 9.70
C GLU A 40 4.18 -5.37 8.44
N ALA A 41 3.58 -4.20 8.55
CA ALA A 41 3.08 -3.45 7.40
C ALA A 41 4.21 -3.08 6.44
N GLU A 42 5.38 -2.72 6.97
CA GLU A 42 6.55 -2.41 6.15
C GLU A 42 7.04 -3.63 5.38
N ARG A 43 7.05 -4.79 6.03
CA ARG A 43 7.44 -6.02 5.35
C ARG A 43 6.45 -6.43 4.26
N LEU A 44 5.17 -6.11 4.44
CA LEU A 44 4.14 -6.47 3.46
C LEU A 44 4.10 -5.52 2.27
N LEU A 45 4.25 -4.22 2.51
CA LEU A 45 4.06 -3.25 1.44
C LEU A 45 4.91 -1.99 1.55
N PHE A 46 5.12 -1.44 2.73
CA PHE A 46 5.75 -0.12 2.88
C PHE A 46 7.27 -0.21 2.91
N SER A 47 7.84 -0.57 1.77
CA SER A 47 9.28 -0.76 1.61
C SER A 47 9.78 -0.19 0.29
N PRO A 48 11.07 0.18 0.21
CA PRO A 48 11.67 0.61 -1.05
C PRO A 48 11.55 -0.45 -2.14
N ARG A 49 11.60 -1.73 -1.76
CA ARG A 49 11.45 -2.84 -2.70
C ARG A 49 10.09 -2.85 -3.36
N ALA A 50 9.01 -2.64 -2.59
CA ALA A 50 7.65 -2.59 -3.12
C ALA A 50 7.47 -1.39 -4.04
N SER A 51 7.97 -0.22 -3.63
CA SER A 51 7.94 0.99 -4.45
C SER A 51 8.65 0.76 -5.79
N LYS A 52 9.83 0.17 -5.76
CA LYS A 52 10.61 -0.12 -6.96
C LYS A 52 9.87 -1.09 -7.87
N ALA A 53 9.25 -2.12 -7.30
CA ALA A 53 8.48 -3.11 -8.07
C ALA A 53 7.32 -2.44 -8.82
N LEU A 54 6.59 -1.55 -8.17
CA LEU A 54 5.49 -0.82 -8.80
C LEU A 54 6.00 0.02 -9.97
N ARG A 55 7.13 0.69 -9.78
CA ARG A 55 7.73 1.55 -10.80
C ARG A 55 8.22 0.73 -11.98
N GLU A 56 8.93 -0.35 -11.74
CA GLU A 56 9.48 -1.21 -12.79
C GLU A 56 8.40 -1.91 -13.60
N LYS A 57 7.28 -2.24 -12.96
CA LYS A 57 6.14 -2.85 -13.65
C LYS A 57 5.26 -1.83 -14.35
N GLY A 58 5.57 -0.53 -14.23
CA GLY A 58 4.77 0.51 -14.87
C GLY A 58 3.38 0.66 -14.29
N ILE A 59 3.18 0.30 -13.03
CA ILE A 59 1.86 0.35 -12.42
C ILE A 59 1.43 1.78 -12.12
N SER A 60 2.25 2.52 -11.38
CA SER A 60 1.99 3.94 -11.10
C SER A 60 3.19 4.57 -10.43
N LEU A 61 3.69 5.65 -11.01
CA LEU A 61 4.77 6.42 -10.40
C LEU A 61 4.29 7.11 -9.11
N GLU A 62 3.10 7.69 -9.15
CA GLU A 62 2.51 8.35 -7.99
C GLU A 62 2.35 7.39 -6.82
N LEU A 63 1.83 6.19 -7.09
CA LEU A 63 1.64 5.19 -6.06
C LEU A 63 2.97 4.73 -5.47
N SER A 64 3.99 4.55 -6.31
CA SER A 64 5.32 4.18 -5.83
C SER A 64 5.90 5.23 -4.90
N GLU A 65 5.65 6.52 -5.18
CA GLU A 65 6.09 7.61 -4.32
C GLU A 65 5.33 7.62 -2.98
N LEU A 66 4.03 7.33 -3.01
CA LEU A 66 3.25 7.21 -1.77
C LEU A 66 3.79 6.08 -0.89
N ILE A 67 4.14 4.95 -1.47
CA ILE A 67 4.74 3.84 -0.75
C ILE A 67 6.08 4.25 -0.13
N MET A 68 6.91 4.98 -0.89
CA MET A 68 8.18 5.48 -0.35
C MET A 68 7.98 6.44 0.81
N ASP A 69 6.97 7.31 0.71
CA ASP A 69 6.67 8.23 1.80
C ASP A 69 6.25 7.49 3.07
N CYS A 70 5.57 6.36 2.93
CA CYS A 70 5.21 5.52 4.07
C CYS A 70 6.44 4.92 4.77
N CYS A 71 7.56 4.79 4.08
CA CYS A 71 8.79 4.30 4.71
C CYS A 71 9.31 5.24 5.79
N GLU A 72 8.87 6.50 5.79
CA GLU A 72 9.25 7.48 6.81
C GLU A 72 8.44 7.34 8.11
N LEU A 73 7.37 6.56 8.11
CA LEU A 73 6.52 6.37 9.30
C LEU A 73 7.30 5.79 10.48
N GLU A 74 8.31 4.97 10.20
CA GLU A 74 9.18 4.42 11.24
C GLU A 74 9.92 5.53 12.00
N ASP A 75 10.42 6.52 11.28
CA ASP A 75 11.09 7.66 11.91
C ASP A 75 10.11 8.49 12.73
N VAL A 76 8.89 8.68 12.23
CA VAL A 76 7.87 9.41 12.99
C VAL A 76 7.56 8.68 14.28
N LEU A 77 7.37 7.37 14.23
CA LEU A 77 7.09 6.58 15.42
C LEU A 77 8.24 6.64 16.43
N SER A 78 9.47 6.59 15.94
CA SER A 78 10.67 6.59 16.77
C SER A 78 10.97 7.97 17.36
N LEU A 79 10.88 9.03 16.55
CA LEU A 79 11.35 10.36 16.91
C LEU A 79 10.24 11.27 17.44
N VAL A 80 9.02 11.13 16.93
CA VAL A 80 7.89 11.98 17.30
C VAL A 80 6.63 11.11 17.44
N PRO A 81 6.61 10.19 18.43
CA PRO A 81 5.51 9.23 18.54
C PRO A 81 4.14 9.88 18.72
N SER A 82 4.07 11.09 19.28
CA SER A 82 2.82 11.81 19.44
C SER A 82 2.16 12.18 18.11
N LYS A 83 2.92 12.17 17.02
CA LYS A 83 2.41 12.49 15.68
C LYS A 83 2.17 11.24 14.83
N PHE A 84 2.43 10.06 15.37
CA PHE A 84 2.31 8.84 14.59
C PHE A 84 0.90 8.60 14.08
N ASP A 85 -0.09 8.69 14.95
CA ASP A 85 -1.49 8.46 14.57
C ASP A 85 -1.94 9.43 13.49
N SER A 86 -1.63 10.72 13.63
CA SER A 86 -2.01 11.71 12.63
C SER A 86 -1.30 11.49 11.30
N ASN A 87 -0.05 11.02 11.33
CA ASN A 87 0.68 10.69 10.11
C ASN A 87 0.12 9.46 9.41
N LEU A 88 -0.33 8.45 10.18
CA LEU A 88 -1.04 7.32 9.59
C LEU A 88 -2.31 7.79 8.87
N GLN A 89 -3.05 8.70 9.48
CA GLN A 89 -4.26 9.25 8.87
C GLN A 89 -3.94 10.05 7.61
N ILE A 90 -2.89 10.87 7.63
CA ILE A 90 -2.47 11.64 6.45
C ILE A 90 -2.15 10.71 5.30
N MET A 91 -1.38 9.65 5.56
CA MET A 91 -1.04 8.69 4.50
C MET A 91 -2.27 7.97 3.99
N SER A 92 -3.17 7.56 4.88
CA SER A 92 -4.42 6.92 4.50
C SER A 92 -5.25 7.83 3.59
N ASP A 93 -5.34 9.12 3.94
CA ASP A 93 -6.07 10.10 3.14
C ASP A 93 -5.45 10.27 1.75
N ARG A 94 -4.13 10.24 1.65
CA ARG A 94 -3.43 10.34 0.37
C ARG A 94 -3.71 9.14 -0.53
N PHE A 95 -3.72 7.93 0.01
CA PHE A 95 -4.08 6.73 -0.75
C PHE A 95 -5.56 6.79 -1.16
N MET A 96 -6.42 7.29 -0.28
CA MET A 96 -7.84 7.44 -0.58
C MET A 96 -8.05 8.43 -1.73
N ALA A 97 -7.35 9.57 -1.71
CA ALA A 97 -7.41 10.55 -2.78
C ALA A 97 -6.92 9.96 -4.11
N PHE A 98 -5.84 9.19 -4.06
CA PHE A 98 -5.35 8.49 -5.24
C PHE A 98 -6.43 7.54 -5.80
N LEU A 99 -7.06 6.79 -4.91
CA LEU A 99 -8.10 5.83 -5.29
C LEU A 99 -9.31 6.54 -5.91
N GLU A 100 -9.73 7.66 -5.33
CA GLU A 100 -10.87 8.45 -5.84
C GLU A 100 -10.59 9.05 -7.21
N ASP A 101 -9.35 9.50 -7.45
CA ASP A 101 -8.96 10.11 -8.72
C ASP A 101 -8.69 9.08 -9.82
N SER A 102 -8.48 7.83 -9.45
CA SER A 102 -8.21 6.79 -10.43
C SER A 102 -9.50 6.25 -11.01
N THR A 103 -9.43 5.88 -12.29
CA THR A 103 -10.53 5.20 -12.94
C THR A 103 -10.12 3.76 -13.21
N ALA A 104 -11.06 2.84 -13.05
CA ALA A 104 -10.83 1.45 -13.36
C ALA A 104 -12.05 0.89 -14.08
N ARG A 105 -11.79 -0.02 -14.97
CA ARG A 105 -12.88 -0.77 -15.61
C ARG A 105 -13.43 -1.74 -14.60
N VAL A 106 -14.74 -1.83 -14.55
CA VAL A 106 -15.37 -2.89 -13.78
C VAL A 106 -15.19 -4.18 -14.58
N THR A 107 -14.55 -5.16 -13.94
CA THR A 107 -14.37 -6.48 -14.55
C THR A 107 -15.10 -7.51 -13.73
N ASP A 108 -15.52 -8.58 -14.37
CA ASP A 108 -16.14 -9.71 -13.68
C ASP A 108 -15.08 -10.66 -13.09
N MET A 109 -13.82 -10.30 -13.20
CA MET A 109 -12.71 -11.13 -12.72
C MET A 109 -12.48 -10.93 -11.24
N ASN A 110 -12.17 -12.02 -10.56
CA ASN A 110 -11.71 -11.96 -9.19
C ASN A 110 -10.24 -11.53 -9.18
N PHE A 111 -9.91 -10.55 -8.30
CA PHE A 111 -8.54 -10.09 -8.16
C PHE A 111 -7.69 -11.04 -7.34
N LEU A 112 -8.29 -11.86 -6.51
CA LEU A 112 -7.55 -12.71 -5.58
C LEU A 112 -7.27 -14.07 -6.20
N GLU A 113 -5.98 -14.38 -6.34
CA GLU A 113 -5.50 -15.68 -6.73
C GLU A 113 -4.25 -15.97 -5.92
N ILE A 114 -4.27 -17.06 -5.17
CA ILE A 114 -3.16 -17.43 -4.28
C ILE A 114 -2.37 -18.56 -4.92
N ARG A 115 -1.08 -18.34 -5.09
CA ARG A 115 -0.18 -19.29 -5.69
C ARG A 115 0.98 -19.67 -4.78
#